data_0c83795d9df1cac42b1733cb3e664d76
#
_entry.id   0c83795d9df1cac42b1733cb3e664d76
#
_cell.length_a   1.000
_cell.length_b   1.000
_cell.length_c   1.000
_cell.angle_alpha   90.00
_cell.angle_beta   90.00
_cell.angle_gamma   90.00
#
_symmetry.space_group_name_H-M   'P 1'
#
loop_
_entity.id
_entity.type
_entity.pdbx_description
1 polymer ?
#
loop_
_entity_poly.entity_id
_entity_poly.type
_entity_poly.pdbx_seq_one_letter_code
_entity_poly.pdbx_strand_id
1 'polypeptide(L)'
;MQFAYDGGHAPNAEALTDRVPITVRSGSQAAGRILDRPGRDPAGRASVPFFGAAGQRAATRGRQGYDEATFVESFVILNAAGGECVDDFAHLRSDTGLAELIGHELPSAEAARKFLNAFHAEEKLQEAQQRRLPDTTAYIPEENRALEGLGRVNRDLIQRLGERCADQKIATVDQDATIIESRKREALYTYEGSRGYQPMLAVWAEMDVVLADEFRDGNVPAQMAPLTVAQAAFAALPNTVTSYYYRGDSACHENKLLRWLLNEKRADGPAGFIGFAVSARMSDALHAAILEVPESGWKAYGKPEPDVDRECAEVVFVSNEELEPKGAKPLRYVAIRLRKRQGGLFADGSSVLHFAVLSNIWDWEPVKLIEWHREKAGTIEGAHDVLKNELATGVLPSKYFGANAAWLRLAVISYNVLTALKRLALPADLLRARPKRLRFLIFYTAGRLVHHARQMRLRLAKEAEGIVLWLEALRFLPLQT
;
A
#
# COMPACT_ATOMS: atom_id res chain seq x y z
N MET A 1 19.77 34.15 2.45
CA MET A 1 20.58 34.12 3.69
C MET A 1 21.66 33.08 3.47
N GLN A 2 22.88 33.55 3.20
CA GLN A 2 24.09 32.74 3.04
C GLN A 2 24.55 32.31 4.43
N PHE A 3 24.71 31.03 4.68
CA PHE A 3 25.48 30.56 5.83
C PHE A 3 26.87 30.13 5.35
N ALA A 4 27.84 30.86 5.87
CA ALA A 4 29.26 30.63 5.69
C ALA A 4 29.67 29.29 6.36
N TYR A 5 30.47 28.49 5.65
CA TYR A 5 31.18 27.33 6.18
C TYR A 5 32.39 27.86 6.99
N ASP A 6 32.36 27.63 8.28
CA ASP A 6 33.52 27.87 9.14
C ASP A 6 34.22 26.53 9.38
N GLY A 7 35.48 26.48 9.04
CA GLY A 7 36.31 25.26 9.06
C GLY A 7 36.72 24.91 10.50
N GLY A 8 36.08 23.87 11.03
CA GLY A 8 36.37 23.29 12.34
C GLY A 8 36.89 21.88 12.26
N HIS A 9 38.08 21.68 12.71
CA HIS A 9 38.90 20.49 12.94
C HIS A 9 38.23 19.12 12.82
N ALA A 10 38.87 18.22 12.08
CA ALA A 10 38.62 16.78 12.08
C ALA A 10 38.68 16.21 13.51
N PRO A 11 37.70 15.44 13.97
CA PRO A 11 37.76 14.85 15.31
C PRO A 11 38.88 13.78 15.36
N ASN A 12 39.66 13.85 16.43
CA ASN A 12 40.76 12.95 16.75
C ASN A 12 40.36 11.46 16.65
N ALA A 13 41.25 10.66 16.10
CA ALA A 13 41.11 9.21 15.90
C ALA A 13 40.93 8.41 17.21
N GLU A 14 41.05 9.01 18.37
CA GLU A 14 40.95 8.33 19.68
C GLU A 14 39.50 8.18 20.22
N ALA A 15 38.51 8.90 19.68
CA ALA A 15 37.10 8.81 20.11
C ALA A 15 36.36 7.55 19.60
N LEU A 16 37.05 6.64 18.92
CA LEU A 16 36.48 5.44 18.28
C LEU A 16 36.56 4.15 19.11
N THR A 17 36.96 4.20 20.37
CA THR A 17 37.29 3.00 21.17
C THR A 17 36.12 2.39 21.95
N ASP A 18 35.05 3.11 22.21
CA ASP A 18 33.84 2.60 22.90
C ASP A 18 32.75 2.18 21.91
N ARG A 19 32.88 0.98 21.31
CA ARG A 19 31.90 0.42 20.37
C ARG A 19 31.23 -0.81 20.95
N VAL A 20 29.88 -0.83 20.92
CA VAL A 20 29.09 -2.01 21.31
C VAL A 20 29.19 -3.07 20.22
N PRO A 21 29.67 -4.29 20.50
CA PRO A 21 29.76 -5.33 19.49
C PRO A 21 28.43 -6.04 19.30
N ILE A 22 27.84 -5.96 18.12
CA ILE A 22 26.74 -6.84 17.71
C ILE A 22 27.35 -8.08 17.07
N THR A 23 27.02 -9.26 17.60
CA THR A 23 27.43 -10.53 16.99
C THR A 23 26.37 -10.96 15.99
N VAL A 24 26.66 -10.85 14.71
CA VAL A 24 25.81 -11.41 13.65
C VAL A 24 26.30 -12.82 13.38
N ARG A 25 25.50 -13.84 13.66
CA ARG A 25 25.80 -15.21 13.22
C ARG A 25 25.58 -15.28 11.72
N SER A 26 26.56 -15.81 11.00
CA SER A 26 26.48 -16.06 9.56
C SER A 26 25.33 -17.02 9.25
N GLY A 27 24.29 -16.46 8.68
CA GLY A 27 23.08 -17.15 8.25
C GLY A 27 22.04 -16.09 8.02
N SER A 28 21.51 -16.01 6.82
CA SER A 28 20.53 -15.08 6.24
C SER A 28 19.27 -14.82 7.12
N GLN A 29 19.43 -14.19 8.29
CA GLN A 29 18.37 -14.19 9.29
C GLN A 29 17.84 -12.83 9.73
N ALA A 30 18.42 -11.72 9.34
CA ALA A 30 17.91 -10.42 9.80
C ALA A 30 16.84 -9.83 8.87
N ALA A 31 17.03 -9.81 7.58
CA ALA A 31 16.00 -9.41 6.61
C ALA A 31 15.13 -10.61 6.18
N GLY A 32 15.71 -11.81 6.08
CA GLY A 32 14.99 -13.04 5.74
C GLY A 32 14.02 -13.58 6.81
N ARG A 33 13.96 -12.99 8.03
CA ARG A 33 13.04 -13.43 9.08
C ARG A 33 11.65 -12.78 9.02
N ILE A 34 11.49 -11.71 8.32
CA ILE A 34 10.16 -11.15 8.01
C ILE A 34 9.54 -11.92 6.83
N LEU A 35 10.39 -12.45 5.93
CA LEU A 35 10.04 -13.31 4.79
C LEU A 35 10.52 -14.74 5.08
N ASP A 36 9.95 -15.41 6.08
CA ASP A 36 10.31 -16.80 6.38
C ASP A 36 9.99 -17.70 5.18
N ARG A 37 10.97 -18.47 4.75
CA ARG A 37 10.86 -19.39 3.61
C ARG A 37 9.83 -20.46 3.89
N PRO A 38 8.80 -20.66 3.08
CA PRO A 38 7.94 -21.82 3.22
C PRO A 38 8.74 -23.08 2.82
N GLY A 39 8.79 -24.05 3.75
CA GLY A 39 9.17 -25.45 3.56
C GLY A 39 10.50 -25.72 2.86
N ARG A 40 11.52 -26.14 3.60
CA ARG A 40 12.69 -26.79 3.03
C ARG A 40 12.31 -28.20 2.57
N ASP A 41 12.52 -28.50 1.28
CA ASP A 41 12.68 -29.84 0.78
C ASP A 41 13.83 -30.55 1.56
N PRO A 42 13.76 -31.86 1.87
CA PRO A 42 14.81 -32.62 2.56
C PRO A 42 16.19 -32.52 1.93
N ALA A 43 16.29 -32.03 0.70
CA ALA A 43 17.55 -31.74 0.02
C ALA A 43 18.13 -30.35 0.30
N GLY A 44 17.55 -29.56 1.22
CA GLY A 44 18.08 -28.26 1.64
C GLY A 44 17.91 -27.11 0.67
N ARG A 45 17.06 -27.22 -0.34
CA ARG A 45 16.75 -26.15 -1.30
C ARG A 45 15.38 -25.58 -1.01
N ALA A 46 15.33 -24.25 -0.76
CA ALA A 46 14.08 -23.53 -0.70
C ALA A 46 13.54 -23.37 -2.14
N SER A 47 12.55 -24.16 -2.51
CA SER A 47 11.75 -23.91 -3.70
C SER A 47 10.54 -23.08 -3.30
N VAL A 48 10.51 -21.82 -3.70
CA VAL A 48 9.28 -21.03 -3.72
C VAL A 48 8.52 -21.50 -4.95
N PRO A 49 7.29 -22.05 -4.86
CA PRO A 49 6.57 -22.61 -6.04
C PRO A 49 6.01 -21.52 -6.96
N PHE A 50 6.73 -20.43 -7.10
CA PHE A 50 6.27 -19.18 -7.67
C PHE A 50 6.39 -19.08 -9.20
N PHE A 51 7.32 -19.81 -9.78
CA PHE A 51 7.73 -19.64 -11.17
C PHE A 51 7.80 -20.96 -11.95
N GLY A 52 6.79 -21.78 -11.84
CA GLY A 52 6.79 -23.11 -12.48
C GLY A 52 6.96 -23.11 -14.02
N ALA A 53 6.69 -22.01 -14.71
CA ALA A 53 6.86 -21.93 -16.17
C ALA A 53 8.11 -21.12 -16.61
N ALA A 54 8.50 -20.10 -15.87
CA ALA A 54 9.74 -19.36 -16.16
C ALA A 54 10.97 -20.11 -15.63
N GLY A 55 10.85 -20.81 -14.51
CA GLY A 55 11.89 -21.64 -13.92
C GLY A 55 12.27 -22.83 -14.81
N GLN A 56 11.34 -23.41 -15.56
CA GLN A 56 11.68 -24.49 -16.51
C GLN A 56 12.52 -24.03 -17.70
N ARG A 57 12.43 -22.76 -18.12
CA ARG A 57 13.33 -22.20 -19.15
C ARG A 57 14.69 -21.76 -18.60
N ALA A 58 14.79 -21.44 -17.32
CA ALA A 58 16.03 -21.10 -16.66
C ALA A 58 16.86 -22.31 -16.19
N ALA A 59 16.21 -23.44 -15.92
CA ALA A 59 16.87 -24.69 -15.51
C ALA A 59 17.76 -25.33 -16.58
N THR A 60 17.71 -24.87 -17.84
CA THR A 60 18.57 -25.36 -18.93
C THR A 60 19.84 -24.55 -19.14
N ARG A 61 20.02 -23.43 -18.40
CA ARG A 61 21.29 -22.67 -18.38
C ARG A 61 21.89 -22.71 -16.97
N GLY A 62 23.03 -23.33 -16.85
CA GLY A 62 23.73 -23.66 -15.60
C GLY A 62 23.67 -22.59 -14.52
N ARG A 63 23.66 -23.04 -13.32
CA ARG A 63 23.85 -22.51 -11.93
C ARG A 63 24.31 -21.03 -11.69
N GLN A 64 24.02 -20.07 -12.56
CA GLN A 64 24.43 -18.68 -12.46
C GLN A 64 23.23 -17.72 -12.62
N GLY A 65 22.29 -17.74 -11.67
CA GLY A 65 21.20 -16.79 -11.64
C GLY A 65 20.68 -16.58 -10.22
N TYR A 66 20.20 -15.39 -9.94
CA TYR A 66 19.46 -15.09 -8.72
C TYR A 66 18.12 -15.82 -8.75
N ASP A 67 17.70 -16.37 -7.62
CA ASP A 67 16.34 -16.85 -7.46
C ASP A 67 15.35 -15.66 -7.27
N GLU A 68 14.08 -15.94 -7.36
CA GLU A 68 13.02 -14.94 -7.28
C GLU A 68 12.95 -14.29 -5.89
N ALA A 69 13.22 -15.05 -4.84
CA ALA A 69 13.26 -14.53 -3.46
C ALA A 69 14.37 -13.50 -3.31
N THR A 70 15.54 -13.77 -3.89
CA THR A 70 16.65 -12.81 -3.93
C THR A 70 16.29 -11.52 -4.65
N PHE A 71 15.53 -11.59 -5.77
CA PHE A 71 15.06 -10.38 -6.43
C PHE A 71 14.09 -9.60 -5.56
N VAL A 72 13.07 -10.23 -4.97
CA VAL A 72 12.10 -9.57 -4.10
C VAL A 72 12.80 -8.90 -2.91
N GLU A 73 13.70 -9.62 -2.23
CA GLU A 73 14.51 -9.07 -1.13
C GLU A 73 15.34 -7.87 -1.60
N SER A 74 16.00 -7.98 -2.76
CA SER A 74 16.81 -6.91 -3.31
C SER A 74 16.00 -5.65 -3.63
N PHE A 75 14.78 -5.78 -4.15
CA PHE A 75 13.89 -4.64 -4.37
C PHE A 75 13.38 -4.03 -3.06
N VAL A 76 13.13 -4.84 -2.04
CA VAL A 76 12.81 -4.32 -0.69
C VAL A 76 13.98 -3.51 -0.13
N ILE A 77 15.21 -4.00 -0.28
CA ILE A 77 16.42 -3.29 0.13
C ILE A 77 16.59 -1.99 -0.67
N LEU A 78 16.40 -2.02 -1.99
CA LEU A 78 16.48 -0.85 -2.85
C LEU A 78 15.50 0.24 -2.37
N ASN A 79 14.23 -0.12 -2.17
CA ASN A 79 13.20 0.79 -1.71
C ASN A 79 13.47 1.30 -0.28
N ALA A 80 13.91 0.44 0.63
CA ALA A 80 14.26 0.82 2.00
C ALA A 80 15.43 1.79 2.03
N ALA A 81 16.45 1.56 1.19
CA ALA A 81 17.60 2.46 1.04
C ALA A 81 17.26 3.79 0.33
N GLY A 82 16.09 3.89 -0.32
CA GLY A 82 15.67 5.10 -1.02
C GLY A 82 16.10 5.16 -2.48
N GLY A 83 16.36 4.02 -3.11
CA GLY A 83 16.58 3.96 -4.55
C GLY A 83 15.31 4.37 -5.30
N GLU A 84 15.48 5.19 -6.33
CA GLU A 84 14.39 5.77 -7.13
C GLU A 84 14.25 5.10 -8.50
N CYS A 85 15.25 4.34 -8.90
CA CYS A 85 15.26 3.64 -10.17
C CYS A 85 16.07 2.33 -10.11
N VAL A 86 15.93 1.51 -11.15
CA VAL A 86 16.64 0.23 -11.25
C VAL A 86 18.16 0.40 -11.31
N ASP A 87 18.63 1.54 -11.82
CA ASP A 87 20.08 1.82 -11.93
C ASP A 87 20.74 2.02 -10.57
N ASP A 88 19.98 2.37 -9.53
CA ASP A 88 20.48 2.56 -8.16
C ASP A 88 21.00 1.25 -7.53
N PHE A 89 20.67 0.09 -8.12
CA PHE A 89 21.33 -1.15 -7.75
C PHE A 89 22.85 -1.09 -7.92
N ALA A 90 23.38 -0.30 -8.88
CA ALA A 90 24.80 -0.14 -9.06
C ALA A 90 25.47 0.50 -7.82
N HIS A 91 24.77 1.45 -7.18
CA HIS A 91 25.23 2.08 -5.95
C HIS A 91 25.22 1.10 -4.77
N LEU A 92 24.11 0.38 -4.56
CA LEU A 92 24.01 -0.61 -3.48
C LEU A 92 25.01 -1.76 -3.64
N ARG A 93 25.28 -2.18 -4.86
CA ARG A 93 26.30 -3.21 -5.16
C ARG A 93 27.73 -2.79 -4.85
N SER A 94 28.02 -1.49 -4.80
CA SER A 94 29.34 -1.00 -4.42
C SER A 94 29.64 -1.17 -2.93
N ASP A 95 28.59 -1.39 -2.11
CA ASP A 95 28.75 -1.72 -0.69
C ASP A 95 28.97 -3.23 -0.50
N THR A 96 30.23 -3.62 -0.43
CA THR A 96 30.63 -5.03 -0.20
C THR A 96 30.19 -5.54 1.17
N GLY A 97 30.08 -4.65 2.16
CA GLY A 97 29.60 -4.99 3.49
C GLY A 97 28.12 -5.39 3.48
N LEU A 98 27.29 -4.74 2.66
CA LEU A 98 25.89 -5.09 2.50
C LEU A 98 25.73 -6.52 1.93
N ALA A 99 26.45 -6.84 0.85
CA ALA A 99 26.39 -8.18 0.25
C ALA A 99 26.79 -9.28 1.25
N GLU A 100 27.78 -8.99 2.08
CA GLU A 100 28.21 -9.94 3.14
C GLU A 100 27.17 -10.11 4.24
N LEU A 101 26.51 -9.02 4.66
CA LEU A 101 25.45 -9.05 5.68
C LEU A 101 24.21 -9.84 5.22
N ILE A 102 23.78 -9.67 3.98
CA ILE A 102 22.61 -10.37 3.44
C ILE A 102 22.94 -11.78 2.93
N GLY A 103 24.22 -12.09 2.74
CA GLY A 103 24.71 -13.42 2.35
C GLY A 103 24.63 -13.71 0.84
N HIS A 104 24.39 -12.71 0.02
CA HIS A 104 24.39 -12.79 -1.44
C HIS A 104 24.69 -11.43 -2.07
N GLU A 105 25.13 -11.43 -3.32
CA GLU A 105 25.22 -10.19 -4.09
C GLU A 105 23.86 -9.70 -4.55
N LEU A 106 23.69 -8.38 -4.61
CA LEU A 106 22.51 -7.77 -5.19
C LEU A 106 22.55 -7.90 -6.74
N PRO A 107 21.39 -7.99 -7.41
CA PRO A 107 21.31 -8.07 -8.86
C PRO A 107 21.86 -6.81 -9.53
N SER A 108 22.42 -6.96 -10.73
CA SER A 108 22.74 -5.80 -11.57
C SER A 108 21.46 -5.13 -12.05
N ALA A 109 21.55 -3.85 -12.43
CA ALA A 109 20.43 -3.12 -13.02
C ALA A 109 19.83 -3.84 -14.24
N GLU A 110 20.68 -4.47 -15.06
CA GLU A 110 20.21 -5.24 -16.21
C GLU A 110 19.46 -6.51 -15.80
N ALA A 111 19.97 -7.25 -14.81
CA ALA A 111 19.28 -8.43 -14.27
C ALA A 111 17.94 -8.05 -13.65
N ALA A 112 17.87 -6.96 -12.90
CA ALA A 112 16.65 -6.44 -12.32
C ALA A 112 15.63 -5.99 -13.39
N ARG A 113 16.07 -5.33 -14.48
CA ARG A 113 15.18 -5.01 -15.60
C ARG A 113 14.67 -6.27 -16.30
N LYS A 114 15.49 -7.27 -16.51
CA LYS A 114 15.06 -8.56 -17.10
C LYS A 114 14.03 -9.26 -16.21
N PHE A 115 14.25 -9.23 -14.90
CA PHE A 115 13.28 -9.73 -13.92
C PHE A 115 11.94 -9.00 -14.04
N LEU A 116 11.91 -7.67 -14.00
CA LEU A 116 10.66 -6.88 -14.14
C LEU A 116 9.98 -7.14 -15.49
N ASN A 117 10.72 -7.20 -16.58
CA ASN A 117 10.16 -7.41 -17.92
C ASN A 117 9.52 -8.80 -18.06
N ALA A 118 9.93 -9.80 -17.26
CA ALA A 118 9.31 -11.12 -17.26
C ALA A 118 7.86 -11.14 -16.75
N PHE A 119 7.42 -10.07 -16.08
CA PHE A 119 6.03 -9.91 -15.64
C PHE A 119 5.10 -9.38 -16.74
N HIS A 120 5.65 -8.97 -17.88
CA HIS A 120 4.82 -8.51 -18.99
C HIS A 120 4.30 -9.70 -19.81
N ALA A 121 3.00 -9.76 -20.01
CA ALA A 121 2.31 -10.77 -20.81
C ALA A 121 1.43 -10.04 -21.84
N GLU A 122 1.92 -9.92 -23.06
CA GLU A 122 1.23 -9.25 -24.16
C GLU A 122 -0.10 -9.93 -24.48
N GLU A 123 -0.16 -11.27 -24.34
CA GLU A 123 -1.36 -12.04 -24.57
C GLU A 123 -2.51 -11.64 -23.66
N LYS A 124 -2.19 -11.35 -22.38
CA LYS A 124 -3.20 -10.91 -21.40
C LYS A 124 -3.77 -9.53 -21.72
N LEU A 125 -2.95 -8.64 -22.23
CA LEU A 125 -3.40 -7.32 -22.69
C LEU A 125 -4.32 -7.44 -23.89
N GLN A 126 -3.95 -8.29 -24.87
CA GLN A 126 -4.75 -8.52 -26.06
C GLN A 126 -6.08 -9.22 -25.74
N GLU A 127 -6.09 -10.23 -24.87
CA GLU A 127 -7.31 -10.89 -24.38
C GLU A 127 -8.26 -9.88 -23.72
N ALA A 128 -7.75 -9.03 -22.82
CA ALA A 128 -8.55 -8.01 -22.14
C ALA A 128 -9.09 -6.96 -23.13
N GLN A 129 -8.27 -6.54 -24.10
CA GLN A 129 -8.70 -5.63 -25.15
C GLN A 129 -9.82 -6.21 -26.02
N GLN A 130 -9.78 -7.50 -26.32
CA GLN A 130 -10.83 -8.20 -27.10
C GLN A 130 -12.13 -8.34 -26.30
N ARG A 131 -12.05 -8.53 -24.98
CA ARG A 131 -13.22 -8.68 -24.08
C ARG A 131 -13.84 -7.36 -23.65
N ARG A 132 -13.23 -6.21 -23.98
CA ARG A 132 -13.77 -4.90 -23.61
C ARG A 132 -15.15 -4.66 -24.19
N LEU A 133 -15.96 -3.86 -23.52
CA LEU A 133 -17.26 -3.44 -24.02
C LEU A 133 -17.09 -2.57 -25.30
N PRO A 134 -17.99 -2.69 -26.29
CA PRO A 134 -17.88 -1.97 -27.57
C PRO A 134 -17.72 -0.47 -27.44
N ASP A 135 -18.39 0.13 -26.46
CA ASP A 135 -18.46 1.59 -26.24
C ASP A 135 -17.34 2.15 -25.36
N THR A 136 -16.36 1.35 -24.98
CA THR A 136 -15.23 1.78 -24.14
C THR A 136 -13.89 1.39 -24.72
N THR A 137 -12.89 2.25 -24.53
CA THR A 137 -11.48 1.93 -24.84
C THR A 137 -10.74 1.36 -23.62
N ALA A 138 -11.34 1.47 -22.42
CA ALA A 138 -10.75 0.99 -21.18
C ALA A 138 -10.93 -0.52 -21.01
N TYR A 139 -9.90 -1.16 -20.45
CA TYR A 139 -9.92 -2.56 -20.04
C TYR A 139 -8.92 -2.79 -18.93
N ILE A 140 -9.17 -3.81 -18.10
CA ILE A 140 -8.27 -4.25 -17.03
C ILE A 140 -7.80 -5.66 -17.42
N PRO A 141 -6.49 -5.86 -17.67
CA PRO A 141 -5.96 -7.18 -17.99
C PRO A 141 -5.93 -8.07 -16.74
N GLU A 142 -6.20 -9.36 -16.94
CA GLU A 142 -5.97 -10.35 -15.89
C GLU A 142 -4.48 -10.45 -15.56
N GLU A 143 -4.18 -10.62 -14.28
CA GLU A 143 -2.81 -10.85 -13.84
C GLU A 143 -2.26 -12.18 -14.38
N ASN A 144 -0.99 -12.19 -14.74
CA ASN A 144 -0.32 -13.44 -15.03
C ASN A 144 0.14 -14.12 -13.73
N ARG A 145 0.50 -15.40 -13.79
CA ARG A 145 0.91 -16.20 -12.64
C ARG A 145 2.07 -15.60 -11.85
N ALA A 146 2.98 -14.87 -12.50
CA ALA A 146 4.11 -14.24 -11.84
C ALA A 146 3.64 -13.06 -10.96
N LEU A 147 2.76 -12.21 -11.49
CA LEU A 147 2.22 -11.07 -10.77
C LEU A 147 1.29 -11.53 -9.62
N GLU A 148 0.41 -12.51 -9.86
CA GLU A 148 -0.36 -13.19 -8.80
C GLU A 148 0.54 -13.73 -7.70
N GLY A 149 1.71 -14.20 -8.11
CA GLY A 149 2.71 -14.68 -7.22
C GLY A 149 3.20 -13.61 -6.25
N LEU A 150 3.62 -12.43 -6.71
CA LEU A 150 3.96 -11.32 -5.82
C LEU A 150 2.78 -10.93 -4.93
N GLY A 151 1.55 -11.02 -5.43
CA GLY A 151 0.34 -10.84 -4.63
C GLY A 151 0.23 -11.84 -3.48
N ARG A 152 0.63 -13.11 -3.69
CA ARG A 152 0.69 -14.11 -2.60
C ARG A 152 1.75 -13.76 -1.56
N VAL A 153 2.94 -13.31 -1.97
CA VAL A 153 3.98 -12.82 -1.02
C VAL A 153 3.43 -11.71 -0.14
N ASN A 154 2.74 -10.75 -0.73
CA ASN A 154 2.12 -9.67 0.03
C ASN A 154 1.09 -10.19 1.04
N ARG A 155 0.19 -11.09 0.61
CA ARG A 155 -0.80 -11.71 1.51
C ARG A 155 -0.15 -12.48 2.66
N ASP A 156 0.85 -13.31 2.37
CA ASP A 156 1.55 -14.08 3.39
C ASP A 156 2.22 -13.17 4.44
N LEU A 157 2.79 -12.06 4.00
CA LEU A 157 3.35 -11.04 4.89
C LEU A 157 2.26 -10.43 5.79
N ILE A 158 1.10 -10.07 5.23
CA ILE A 158 -0.02 -9.50 5.99
C ILE A 158 -0.60 -10.49 6.99
N GLN A 159 -0.78 -11.75 6.59
CA GLN A 159 -1.26 -12.83 7.46
C GLN A 159 -0.35 -12.99 8.67
N ARG A 160 0.96 -13.14 8.46
CA ARG A 160 1.95 -13.27 9.52
C ARG A 160 2.04 -12.03 10.42
N LEU A 161 1.94 -10.84 9.85
CA LEU A 161 1.89 -9.61 10.64
C LEU A 161 0.63 -9.56 11.50
N GLY A 162 -0.53 -9.90 10.95
CA GLY A 162 -1.80 -9.93 11.67
C GLY A 162 -1.83 -10.96 12.79
N GLU A 163 -1.22 -12.15 12.60
CA GLU A 163 -1.08 -13.15 13.65
C GLU A 163 -0.25 -12.64 14.83
N ARG A 164 0.79 -11.83 14.57
CA ARG A 164 1.63 -11.20 15.59
C ARG A 164 1.00 -9.99 16.25
N CYS A 165 0.02 -9.39 15.60
CA CYS A 165 -0.80 -8.29 16.10
C CYS A 165 -2.24 -8.77 16.36
N ALA A 166 -2.41 -9.95 16.96
CA ALA A 166 -3.68 -10.64 17.11
C ALA A 166 -4.72 -9.87 17.95
N ASP A 167 -4.31 -8.85 18.70
CA ASP A 167 -5.21 -7.94 19.43
C ASP A 167 -5.98 -7.00 18.50
N GLN A 168 -5.51 -6.81 17.27
CA GLN A 168 -6.24 -6.03 16.25
C GLN A 168 -7.39 -6.86 15.69
N LYS A 169 -8.60 -6.59 16.14
CA LYS A 169 -9.83 -7.31 15.77
C LYS A 169 -10.64 -6.61 14.69
N ILE A 170 -10.38 -5.36 14.44
CA ILE A 170 -11.12 -4.52 13.49
C ILE A 170 -10.28 -4.32 12.23
N ALA A 171 -10.90 -4.48 11.07
CA ALA A 171 -10.30 -4.06 9.81
C ALA A 171 -11.25 -3.11 9.08
N THR A 172 -10.79 -1.87 8.92
CA THR A 172 -11.36 -0.89 8.00
C THR A 172 -10.55 -0.91 6.72
N VAL A 173 -11.18 -1.31 5.63
CA VAL A 173 -10.59 -1.33 4.29
C VAL A 173 -10.88 0.01 3.61
N ASP A 174 -9.85 0.82 3.41
CA ASP A 174 -9.90 2.06 2.64
C ASP A 174 -9.49 1.76 1.20
N GLN A 175 -10.34 2.08 0.24
CA GLN A 175 -10.07 1.86 -1.18
C GLN A 175 -10.10 3.16 -1.96
N ASP A 176 -9.09 3.33 -2.83
CA ASP A 176 -8.97 4.50 -3.68
C ASP A 176 -8.06 4.24 -4.89
N ALA A 177 -8.23 5.02 -5.95
CA ALA A 177 -7.34 5.04 -7.09
C ALA A 177 -6.45 6.29 -7.06
N THR A 178 -5.28 6.20 -7.69
CA THR A 178 -4.39 7.36 -7.79
C THR A 178 -3.75 7.43 -9.16
N ILE A 179 -3.53 8.64 -9.68
CA ILE A 179 -2.84 8.84 -10.95
C ILE A 179 -1.33 8.83 -10.72
N ILE A 180 -0.62 8.05 -11.54
CA ILE A 180 0.82 8.11 -11.69
C ILE A 180 1.11 8.65 -13.09
N GLU A 181 1.53 9.90 -13.17
CA GLU A 181 1.87 10.51 -14.46
C GLU A 181 3.07 9.83 -15.12
N SER A 182 3.03 9.71 -16.43
CA SER A 182 4.11 9.12 -17.20
C SER A 182 4.25 9.82 -18.56
N ARG A 183 5.48 10.19 -18.89
CA ARG A 183 5.81 10.76 -20.20
C ARG A 183 6.07 9.70 -21.28
N LYS A 184 5.89 8.42 -20.93
CA LYS A 184 6.10 7.31 -21.86
C LYS A 184 5.01 7.29 -22.93
N ARG A 185 5.41 6.92 -24.13
CA ARG A 185 4.50 6.88 -25.30
C ARG A 185 3.35 5.87 -25.09
N GLU A 186 3.63 4.78 -24.39
CA GLU A 186 2.70 3.69 -24.12
C GLU A 186 1.66 4.03 -23.04
N ALA A 187 1.92 5.04 -22.21
CA ALA A 187 0.96 5.50 -21.21
C ALA A 187 -0.26 6.16 -21.87
N LEU A 188 -1.45 5.81 -21.41
CA LEU A 188 -2.71 6.33 -21.92
C LEU A 188 -3.12 7.61 -21.18
N TYR A 189 -4.03 8.39 -21.79
CA TYR A 189 -4.53 9.61 -21.17
C TYR A 189 -5.46 9.31 -20.01
N THR A 190 -5.21 9.96 -18.89
CA THR A 190 -6.07 9.95 -17.70
C THR A 190 -7.24 10.93 -17.89
N TYR A 191 -8.22 10.87 -17.00
CA TYR A 191 -9.34 11.83 -17.00
C TYR A 191 -8.89 13.28 -16.72
N GLU A 192 -7.70 13.49 -16.15
CA GLU A 192 -7.10 14.81 -15.93
C GLU A 192 -6.40 15.36 -17.19
N GLY A 193 -6.37 14.59 -18.28
CA GLY A 193 -5.77 15.00 -19.55
C GLY A 193 -4.24 14.82 -19.63
N SER A 194 -3.60 14.33 -18.57
CA SER A 194 -2.19 13.90 -18.59
C SER A 194 -2.07 12.43 -18.98
N ARG A 195 -0.93 12.02 -19.55
CA ARG A 195 -0.62 10.60 -19.76
C ARG A 195 -0.18 9.96 -18.45
N GLY A 196 -0.62 8.74 -18.19
CA GLY A 196 -0.25 8.05 -16.96
C GLY A 196 -0.88 6.68 -16.81
N TYR A 197 -0.90 6.23 -15.58
CA TYR A 197 -1.54 5.01 -15.11
C TYR A 197 -2.41 5.36 -13.89
N GLN A 198 -3.43 4.56 -13.64
CA GLN A 198 -4.38 4.82 -12.54
C GLN A 198 -4.57 3.56 -11.68
N PRO A 199 -3.52 3.12 -10.95
CA PRO A 199 -3.64 1.98 -10.05
C PRO A 199 -4.67 2.25 -8.95
N MET A 200 -5.33 1.17 -8.51
CA MET A 200 -6.23 1.16 -7.36
C MET A 200 -5.58 0.39 -6.22
N LEU A 201 -5.66 0.94 -5.01
CA LEU A 201 -5.16 0.30 -3.80
C LEU A 201 -6.29 0.09 -2.80
N ALA A 202 -6.10 -0.88 -1.92
CA ALA A 202 -6.90 -1.04 -0.70
C ALA A 202 -5.96 -1.19 0.50
N VAL A 203 -6.23 -0.42 1.56
CA VAL A 203 -5.39 -0.30 2.76
C VAL A 203 -6.17 -0.74 3.98
N TRP A 204 -5.56 -1.49 4.87
CA TRP A 204 -6.07 -1.74 6.23
C TRP A 204 -5.69 -0.57 7.12
N ALA A 205 -6.67 0.29 7.40
CA ALA A 205 -6.45 1.59 8.04
C ALA A 205 -5.78 1.48 9.42
N GLU A 206 -6.23 0.56 10.29
CA GLU A 206 -5.71 0.40 11.64
C GLU A 206 -4.28 -0.16 11.66
N MET A 207 -3.91 -0.91 10.63
CA MET A 207 -2.59 -1.55 10.54
C MET A 207 -1.59 -0.78 9.67
N ASP A 208 -2.05 0.19 8.88
CA ASP A 208 -1.21 0.92 7.91
C ASP A 208 -0.50 -0.05 6.95
N VAL A 209 -1.25 -1.02 6.40
CA VAL A 209 -0.75 -1.98 5.41
C VAL A 209 -1.59 -1.96 4.15
N VAL A 210 -0.96 -2.07 2.99
CA VAL A 210 -1.64 -2.21 1.70
C VAL A 210 -2.05 -3.67 1.51
N LEU A 211 -3.35 -3.94 1.55
CA LEU A 211 -3.95 -5.27 1.43
C LEU A 211 -3.92 -5.79 0.00
N ALA A 212 -4.30 -4.94 -0.94
CA ALA A 212 -4.38 -5.26 -2.36
C ALA A 212 -4.02 -4.05 -3.21
N ASP A 213 -3.51 -4.32 -4.39
CA ASP A 213 -3.24 -3.35 -5.43
C ASP A 213 -3.63 -3.93 -6.80
N GLU A 214 -4.10 -3.08 -7.70
CA GLU A 214 -4.37 -3.42 -9.10
C GLU A 214 -3.81 -2.33 -10.00
N PHE A 215 -2.84 -2.68 -10.84
CA PHE A 215 -2.24 -1.74 -11.78
C PHE A 215 -3.13 -1.58 -13.01
N ARG A 216 -3.46 -0.32 -13.36
CA ARG A 216 -4.41 0.03 -14.41
C ARG A 216 -3.83 1.09 -15.34
N ASP A 217 -4.20 1.04 -16.61
CA ASP A 217 -3.89 2.13 -17.55
C ASP A 217 -4.61 3.43 -17.17
N GLY A 218 -4.08 4.55 -17.66
CA GLY A 218 -4.59 5.88 -17.35
C GLY A 218 -6.02 6.13 -17.81
N ASN A 219 -6.47 5.48 -18.88
CA ASN A 219 -7.83 5.58 -19.40
C ASN A 219 -8.86 4.70 -18.68
N VAL A 220 -8.42 3.88 -17.70
CA VAL A 220 -9.34 3.04 -16.92
C VAL A 220 -10.00 3.91 -15.84
N PRO A 221 -11.32 4.14 -15.89
CA PRO A 221 -12.00 4.92 -14.88
C PRO A 221 -11.90 4.27 -13.51
N ALA A 222 -11.72 5.06 -12.45
CA ALA A 222 -11.64 4.55 -11.09
C ALA A 222 -12.86 3.69 -10.68
N GLN A 223 -14.05 4.00 -11.24
CA GLN A 223 -15.27 3.22 -11.00
C GLN A 223 -15.35 1.89 -11.75
N MET A 224 -14.40 1.57 -12.62
CA MET A 224 -14.39 0.29 -13.32
C MET A 224 -13.94 -0.82 -12.37
N ALA A 225 -14.82 -1.79 -12.10
CA ALA A 225 -14.56 -3.00 -11.32
C ALA A 225 -13.85 -2.79 -9.95
N PRO A 226 -14.30 -1.85 -9.08
CA PRO A 226 -13.71 -1.68 -7.76
C PRO A 226 -13.91 -2.91 -6.86
N LEU A 227 -14.91 -3.74 -7.14
CA LEU A 227 -15.21 -4.98 -6.42
C LEU A 227 -14.02 -5.95 -6.40
N THR A 228 -13.29 -6.11 -7.51
CA THR A 228 -12.16 -7.03 -7.61
C THR A 228 -11.09 -6.72 -6.56
N VAL A 229 -10.76 -5.44 -6.40
CA VAL A 229 -9.75 -4.99 -5.41
C VAL A 229 -10.28 -5.14 -3.99
N ALA A 230 -11.57 -4.84 -3.75
CA ALA A 230 -12.20 -5.04 -2.45
C ALA A 230 -12.17 -6.53 -2.03
N GLN A 231 -12.56 -7.45 -2.93
CA GLN A 231 -12.51 -8.89 -2.67
C GLN A 231 -11.09 -9.37 -2.35
N ALA A 232 -10.10 -8.95 -3.15
CA ALA A 232 -8.70 -9.27 -2.90
C ALA A 232 -8.21 -8.73 -1.54
N ALA A 233 -8.64 -7.52 -1.16
CA ALA A 233 -8.30 -6.92 0.12
C ALA A 233 -8.88 -7.69 1.32
N PHE A 234 -10.17 -8.00 1.28
CA PHE A 234 -10.80 -8.78 2.35
C PHE A 234 -10.23 -10.21 2.44
N ALA A 235 -9.87 -10.82 1.31
CA ALA A 235 -9.22 -12.13 1.28
C ALA A 235 -7.77 -12.12 1.84
N ALA A 236 -7.12 -10.96 1.90
CA ALA A 236 -5.79 -10.80 2.49
C ALA A 236 -5.83 -10.63 4.01
N LEU A 237 -6.97 -10.30 4.60
CA LEU A 237 -7.09 -10.10 6.04
C LEU A 237 -6.85 -11.40 6.82
N PRO A 238 -6.15 -11.36 7.97
CA PRO A 238 -5.92 -12.53 8.79
C PRO A 238 -7.20 -12.97 9.51
N ASN A 239 -7.28 -14.25 9.86
CA ASN A 239 -8.40 -14.84 10.56
C ASN A 239 -8.60 -14.29 12.00
N THR A 240 -7.64 -13.51 12.50
CA THR A 240 -7.74 -12.81 13.79
C THR A 240 -8.72 -11.65 13.78
N VAL A 241 -9.03 -11.11 12.59
CA VAL A 241 -10.00 -10.03 12.39
C VAL A 241 -11.43 -10.58 12.52
N THR A 242 -12.26 -9.89 13.27
CA THR A 242 -13.66 -10.30 13.54
C THR A 242 -14.68 -9.21 13.22
N SER A 243 -14.27 -7.99 13.00
CA SER A 243 -15.12 -6.86 12.67
C SER A 243 -14.62 -6.16 11.40
N TYR A 244 -15.50 -6.04 10.42
CA TYR A 244 -15.13 -5.61 9.08
C TYR A 244 -15.83 -4.31 8.71
N TYR A 245 -15.06 -3.38 8.19
CA TYR A 245 -15.56 -2.10 7.69
C TYR A 245 -14.93 -1.76 6.34
N TYR A 246 -15.60 -0.89 5.58
CA TYR A 246 -15.16 -0.44 4.27
C TYR A 246 -15.42 1.05 4.09
N ARG A 247 -14.44 1.79 3.54
CA ARG A 247 -14.60 3.19 3.14
C ARG A 247 -14.12 3.39 1.71
N GLY A 248 -14.91 4.12 0.93
CA GLY A 248 -14.59 4.45 -0.46
C GLY A 248 -15.01 5.86 -0.82
N ASP A 249 -14.44 6.37 -1.89
CA ASP A 249 -14.90 7.60 -2.55
C ASP A 249 -16.09 7.33 -3.49
N SER A 250 -16.47 8.31 -4.29
CA SER A 250 -17.59 8.17 -5.23
C SER A 250 -17.32 7.19 -6.39
N ALA A 251 -16.07 6.84 -6.67
CA ALA A 251 -15.73 5.78 -7.62
C ALA A 251 -16.15 4.39 -7.09
N CYS A 252 -16.17 4.22 -5.78
CA CYS A 252 -16.64 3.02 -5.10
C CYS A 252 -18.17 2.94 -4.96
N HIS A 253 -18.91 3.99 -5.36
CA HIS A 253 -20.36 3.95 -5.48
C HIS A 253 -20.76 3.16 -6.74
N GLU A 254 -20.50 1.85 -6.73
CA GLU A 254 -20.74 0.92 -7.82
C GLU A 254 -21.63 -0.23 -7.32
N ASN A 255 -22.67 -0.54 -8.09
CA ASN A 255 -23.75 -1.45 -7.66
C ASN A 255 -23.26 -2.85 -7.29
N LYS A 256 -22.29 -3.42 -8.03
CA LYS A 256 -21.80 -4.79 -7.75
C LYS A 256 -21.02 -4.81 -6.43
N LEU A 257 -20.19 -3.79 -6.19
CA LEU A 257 -19.45 -3.63 -4.94
C LEU A 257 -20.40 -3.45 -3.76
N LEU A 258 -21.36 -2.52 -3.87
CA LEU A 258 -22.31 -2.25 -2.79
C LEU A 258 -23.18 -3.46 -2.46
N ARG A 259 -23.69 -4.19 -3.48
CA ARG A 259 -24.44 -5.43 -3.26
C ARG A 259 -23.58 -6.52 -2.62
N TRP A 260 -22.31 -6.61 -2.99
CA TRP A 260 -21.39 -7.55 -2.35
C TRP A 260 -21.16 -7.19 -0.87
N LEU A 261 -20.97 -5.91 -0.55
CA LEU A 261 -20.84 -5.43 0.84
C LEU A 261 -22.08 -5.67 1.67
N LEU A 262 -23.28 -5.57 1.07
CA LEU A 262 -24.57 -5.82 1.73
C LEU A 262 -24.88 -7.31 1.92
N ASN A 263 -24.29 -8.19 1.12
CA ASN A 263 -24.58 -9.62 1.15
C ASN A 263 -23.89 -10.31 2.33
N GLU A 264 -24.55 -10.45 3.47
CA GLU A 264 -23.99 -11.13 4.64
C GLU A 264 -23.69 -12.63 4.42
N LYS A 265 -24.23 -13.23 3.34
CA LYS A 265 -24.02 -14.64 2.96
C LYS A 265 -23.03 -14.79 1.80
N ARG A 266 -22.18 -13.79 1.54
CA ARG A 266 -21.17 -13.86 0.46
C ARG A 266 -20.26 -15.06 0.66
N ALA A 267 -19.92 -15.74 -0.45
CA ALA A 267 -19.05 -16.92 -0.43
C ALA A 267 -17.57 -16.56 -0.63
N ASP A 268 -17.30 -15.38 -1.21
CA ASP A 268 -16.00 -14.90 -1.66
C ASP A 268 -15.49 -13.73 -0.82
N GLY A 269 -15.64 -13.84 0.50
CA GLY A 269 -15.21 -12.84 1.48
C GLY A 269 -15.62 -13.22 2.90
N PRO A 270 -15.43 -12.33 3.88
CA PRO A 270 -15.83 -12.59 5.26
C PRO A 270 -17.36 -12.73 5.35
N ALA A 271 -17.83 -13.75 6.05
CA ALA A 271 -19.24 -13.93 6.32
C ALA A 271 -19.74 -12.85 7.31
N GLY A 272 -21.05 -12.53 7.23
CA GLY A 272 -21.70 -11.59 8.13
C GLY A 272 -21.62 -10.14 7.71
N PHE A 273 -21.81 -9.24 8.66
CA PHE A 273 -21.91 -7.81 8.43
C PHE A 273 -20.57 -7.17 8.07
N ILE A 274 -20.55 -6.38 7.00
CA ILE A 274 -19.49 -5.41 6.70
C ILE A 274 -20.13 -4.03 6.78
N GLY A 275 -19.73 -3.22 7.78
CA GLY A 275 -20.15 -1.82 7.88
C GLY A 275 -19.43 -0.99 6.82
N PHE A 276 -20.14 -0.15 6.07
CA PHE A 276 -19.47 0.67 5.07
C PHE A 276 -19.96 2.12 5.06
N ALA A 277 -19.09 3.02 4.56
CA ALA A 277 -19.42 4.38 4.17
C ALA A 277 -18.72 4.70 2.84
N VAL A 278 -19.51 5.09 1.85
CA VAL A 278 -19.03 5.42 0.49
C VAL A 278 -19.59 6.77 0.10
N SER A 279 -18.76 7.65 -0.46
CA SER A 279 -19.25 8.92 -1.01
C SER A 279 -20.29 8.65 -2.10
N ALA A 280 -21.48 9.19 -1.95
CA ALA A 280 -22.57 8.99 -2.91
C ALA A 280 -22.27 9.77 -4.19
N ARG A 281 -22.60 9.19 -5.35
CA ARG A 281 -22.70 9.96 -6.59
C ARG A 281 -23.91 10.85 -6.49
N MET A 282 -23.68 12.15 -6.69
CA MET A 282 -24.78 13.12 -6.70
C MET A 282 -25.61 12.93 -7.95
N SER A 283 -26.92 12.80 -7.77
CA SER A 283 -27.95 12.87 -8.80
C SER A 283 -28.87 14.04 -8.49
N ASP A 284 -29.61 14.50 -9.50
CA ASP A 284 -30.59 15.59 -9.31
C ASP A 284 -31.63 15.22 -8.23
N ALA A 285 -32.05 13.96 -8.21
CA ALA A 285 -33.01 13.48 -7.22
C ALA A 285 -32.42 13.48 -5.79
N LEU A 286 -31.16 13.05 -5.60
CA LEU A 286 -30.48 13.11 -4.31
C LEU A 286 -30.24 14.56 -3.89
N HIS A 287 -29.82 15.42 -4.81
CA HIS A 287 -29.64 16.84 -4.53
C HIS A 287 -30.96 17.50 -4.11
N ALA A 288 -32.07 17.21 -4.81
CA ALA A 288 -33.40 17.71 -4.43
C ALA A 288 -33.78 17.25 -3.00
N ALA A 289 -33.56 15.96 -2.67
CA ALA A 289 -33.83 15.45 -1.33
C ALA A 289 -32.96 16.13 -0.24
N ILE A 290 -31.72 16.49 -0.56
CA ILE A 290 -30.84 17.23 0.37
C ILE A 290 -31.38 18.65 0.61
N LEU A 291 -31.93 19.30 -0.40
CA LEU A 291 -32.49 20.66 -0.27
C LEU A 291 -33.77 20.68 0.57
N GLU A 292 -34.47 19.56 0.70
CA GLU A 292 -35.68 19.42 1.56
C GLU A 292 -35.34 19.24 3.05
N VAL A 293 -34.03 19.02 3.39
CA VAL A 293 -33.63 18.87 4.80
C VAL A 293 -33.85 20.18 5.56
N PRO A 294 -34.66 20.19 6.63
CA PRO A 294 -34.91 21.42 7.39
C PRO A 294 -33.62 21.91 8.07
N GLU A 295 -33.49 23.22 8.26
CA GLU A 295 -32.29 23.84 8.89
C GLU A 295 -32.02 23.24 10.29
N SER A 296 -33.02 22.87 11.03
CA SER A 296 -32.89 22.22 12.36
C SER A 296 -32.29 20.80 12.30
N GLY A 297 -32.26 20.17 11.13
CA GLY A 297 -31.65 18.83 10.91
C GLY A 297 -30.15 18.86 10.73
N TRP A 298 -29.58 20.01 10.40
CA TRP A 298 -28.14 20.14 10.16
C TRP A 298 -27.35 20.24 11.47
N LYS A 299 -26.30 19.44 11.61
CA LYS A 299 -25.38 19.40 12.75
C LYS A 299 -23.98 19.72 12.30
N ALA A 300 -23.31 20.63 12.99
CA ALA A 300 -21.90 20.91 12.71
C ALA A 300 -21.03 19.68 12.99
N TYR A 301 -19.98 19.47 12.17
CA TYR A 301 -19.02 18.40 12.35
C TYR A 301 -17.58 18.87 12.06
N GLY A 302 -16.60 18.12 12.58
CA GLY A 302 -15.19 18.39 12.42
C GLY A 302 -14.71 19.62 13.20
N LYS A 303 -13.46 20.02 12.96
CA LYS A 303 -12.88 21.21 13.59
C LYS A 303 -13.40 22.47 12.90
N PRO A 304 -13.73 23.54 13.65
CA PRO A 304 -14.09 24.81 13.06
C PRO A 304 -13.00 25.34 12.10
N GLU A 305 -13.42 25.81 10.94
CA GLU A 305 -12.55 26.48 9.98
C GLU A 305 -12.95 27.96 9.88
N PRO A 306 -12.01 28.88 9.62
CA PRO A 306 -12.31 30.32 9.58
C PRO A 306 -13.33 30.70 8.52
N ASP A 307 -13.25 30.06 7.34
CA ASP A 307 -13.98 30.48 6.14
C ASP A 307 -15.12 29.57 5.71
N VAL A 308 -15.25 28.39 6.33
CA VAL A 308 -16.23 27.34 5.92
C VAL A 308 -16.92 26.75 7.11
N ASP A 309 -18.24 26.74 7.10
CA ASP A 309 -19.05 25.92 7.98
C ASP A 309 -19.25 24.55 7.37
N ARG A 310 -19.05 23.50 8.19
CA ARG A 310 -19.23 22.10 7.83
C ARG A 310 -20.39 21.52 8.64
N GLU A 311 -21.39 21.03 7.96
CA GLU A 311 -22.59 20.49 8.57
C GLU A 311 -22.97 19.16 7.89
N CYS A 312 -23.62 18.29 8.65
CA CYS A 312 -24.18 17.05 8.12
C CYS A 312 -25.60 16.83 8.63
N ALA A 313 -26.39 16.11 7.84
CA ALA A 313 -27.78 15.78 8.18
C ALA A 313 -28.22 14.45 7.57
N GLU A 314 -29.18 13.78 8.19
CA GLU A 314 -29.87 12.63 7.59
C GLU A 314 -30.71 13.07 6.40
N VAL A 315 -30.70 12.25 5.34
CA VAL A 315 -31.52 12.46 4.14
C VAL A 315 -32.39 11.24 3.90
N VAL A 316 -33.70 11.48 3.74
CA VAL A 316 -34.60 10.43 3.29
C VAL A 316 -34.50 10.31 1.78
N PHE A 317 -33.83 9.26 1.33
CA PHE A 317 -33.63 9.01 -0.08
C PHE A 317 -33.55 7.50 -0.36
N VAL A 318 -34.13 7.07 -1.47
CA VAL A 318 -34.04 5.70 -1.97
C VAL A 318 -33.38 5.77 -3.34
N SER A 319 -32.29 5.02 -3.53
CA SER A 319 -31.44 5.18 -4.71
C SER A 319 -32.07 4.54 -5.97
N ASN A 320 -32.12 3.23 -6.00
CA ASN A 320 -32.65 2.45 -7.12
C ASN A 320 -33.04 1.04 -6.68
N GLU A 321 -33.90 0.37 -7.44
CA GLU A 321 -34.37 -1.00 -7.14
C GLU A 321 -33.26 -2.05 -7.18
N GLU A 322 -32.15 -1.77 -7.86
CA GLU A 322 -31.03 -2.70 -7.94
C GLU A 322 -30.27 -2.82 -6.62
N LEU A 323 -30.10 -1.71 -5.90
CA LEU A 323 -29.46 -1.66 -4.58
C LEU A 323 -30.46 -1.88 -3.45
N GLU A 324 -31.67 -1.36 -3.59
CA GLU A 324 -32.72 -1.39 -2.60
C GLU A 324 -33.99 -2.06 -3.17
N PRO A 325 -33.95 -3.38 -3.44
CA PRO A 325 -35.11 -4.09 -3.93
C PRO A 325 -36.25 -4.04 -2.92
N LYS A 326 -37.48 -4.15 -3.41
CA LYS A 326 -38.68 -4.06 -2.58
C LYS A 326 -38.62 -5.01 -1.38
N GLY A 327 -38.71 -4.44 -0.16
CA GLY A 327 -38.61 -5.20 1.09
C GLY A 327 -37.19 -5.36 1.64
N ALA A 328 -36.15 -4.85 0.97
CA ALA A 328 -34.82 -4.77 1.54
C ALA A 328 -34.76 -3.71 2.66
N LYS A 329 -33.77 -3.87 3.56
CA LYS A 329 -33.46 -2.82 4.53
C LYS A 329 -32.93 -1.59 3.76
N PRO A 330 -33.50 -0.40 3.97
CA PRO A 330 -33.07 0.79 3.24
C PRO A 330 -31.61 1.14 3.55
N LEU A 331 -30.96 1.78 2.60
CA LEU A 331 -29.65 2.37 2.80
C LEU A 331 -29.77 3.74 3.44
N ARG A 332 -28.76 4.12 4.18
CA ARG A 332 -28.67 5.38 4.90
C ARG A 332 -27.91 6.40 4.08
N TYR A 333 -28.48 7.58 3.92
CA TYR A 333 -27.81 8.71 3.28
C TYR A 333 -27.60 9.82 4.31
N VAL A 334 -26.37 10.26 4.47
CA VAL A 334 -26.00 11.41 5.29
C VAL A 334 -25.45 12.49 4.37
N ALA A 335 -26.18 13.60 4.27
CA ALA A 335 -25.74 14.75 3.50
C ALA A 335 -24.64 15.52 4.24
N ILE A 336 -23.76 16.14 3.45
CA ILE A 336 -22.72 17.06 3.88
C ILE A 336 -22.99 18.39 3.20
N ARG A 337 -23.02 19.47 3.99
CA ARG A 337 -23.13 20.84 3.51
C ARG A 337 -21.87 21.62 3.89
N LEU A 338 -21.22 22.20 2.90
CA LEU A 338 -20.11 23.15 3.10
C LEU A 338 -20.65 24.52 2.73
N ARG A 339 -20.59 25.46 3.67
CA ARG A 339 -21.07 26.84 3.46
C ARG A 339 -19.94 27.82 3.67
N LYS A 340 -19.68 28.65 2.64
CA LYS A 340 -18.73 29.76 2.77
C LYS A 340 -19.28 30.86 3.65
N ARG A 341 -18.44 31.39 4.52
CA ARG A 341 -18.79 32.55 5.37
C ARG A 341 -18.57 33.87 4.63
N GLN A 342 -19.25 34.92 5.07
CA GLN A 342 -19.02 36.33 4.69
C GLN A 342 -19.02 36.59 3.16
N GLY A 343 -19.90 35.93 2.41
CA GLY A 343 -20.01 36.15 0.96
C GLY A 343 -18.86 35.54 0.13
N GLY A 344 -18.01 34.71 0.74
CA GLY A 344 -17.01 33.94 0.00
C GLY A 344 -17.68 32.93 -0.95
N LEU A 345 -16.98 32.61 -2.03
CA LEU A 345 -17.42 31.62 -3.03
C LEU A 345 -16.42 30.47 -3.16
N PHE A 346 -16.92 29.30 -3.53
CA PHE A 346 -16.10 28.17 -3.97
C PHE A 346 -15.61 28.38 -5.41
N ALA A 347 -14.74 27.52 -5.91
CA ALA A 347 -14.16 27.63 -7.24
C ALA A 347 -15.21 27.58 -8.37
N ASP A 348 -16.36 26.95 -8.12
CA ASP A 348 -17.49 26.89 -9.05
C ASP A 348 -18.44 28.11 -8.98
N GLY A 349 -18.11 29.10 -8.15
CA GLY A 349 -18.91 30.31 -7.94
C GLY A 349 -20.09 30.14 -6.98
N SER A 350 -20.28 28.97 -6.37
CA SER A 350 -21.33 28.74 -5.38
C SER A 350 -20.89 29.18 -3.97
N SER A 351 -21.84 29.53 -3.11
CA SER A 351 -21.61 29.78 -1.68
C SER A 351 -21.85 28.55 -0.81
N VAL A 352 -22.47 27.52 -1.38
CA VAL A 352 -22.81 26.26 -0.71
C VAL A 352 -22.55 25.08 -1.62
N LEU A 353 -21.86 24.07 -1.10
CA LEU A 353 -21.66 22.78 -1.76
C LEU A 353 -22.36 21.68 -0.98
N HIS A 354 -22.99 20.76 -1.69
CA HIS A 354 -23.64 19.58 -1.13
C HIS A 354 -22.96 18.30 -1.61
N PHE A 355 -22.75 17.37 -0.68
CA PHE A 355 -22.28 16.00 -0.91
C PHE A 355 -23.15 15.06 -0.09
N ALA A 356 -22.97 13.76 -0.30
CA ALA A 356 -23.62 12.76 0.56
C ALA A 356 -22.71 11.54 0.74
N VAL A 357 -22.91 10.84 1.83
CA VAL A 357 -22.28 9.54 2.13
C VAL A 357 -23.40 8.51 2.27
N LEU A 358 -23.22 7.40 1.54
CA LEU A 358 -24.06 6.22 1.58
C LEU A 358 -23.49 5.23 2.59
N SER A 359 -24.33 4.64 3.45
CA SER A 359 -23.91 3.70 4.48
C SER A 359 -24.99 2.65 4.80
N ASN A 360 -24.58 1.53 5.41
CA ASN A 360 -25.46 0.56 6.04
C ASN A 360 -25.33 0.57 7.58
N ILE A 361 -24.57 1.51 8.15
CA ILE A 361 -24.35 1.65 9.60
C ILE A 361 -25.41 2.61 10.16
N TRP A 362 -26.43 2.06 10.82
CA TRP A 362 -27.57 2.82 11.33
C TRP A 362 -27.45 3.27 12.79
N ASP A 363 -26.65 2.56 13.57
CA ASP A 363 -26.47 2.77 15.01
C ASP A 363 -25.45 3.88 15.36
N TRP A 364 -24.81 4.47 14.37
CA TRP A 364 -23.90 5.59 14.59
C TRP A 364 -24.59 6.93 14.35
N GLU A 365 -24.27 7.93 15.20
CA GLU A 365 -24.68 9.30 14.92
C GLU A 365 -24.11 9.81 13.59
N PRO A 366 -24.86 10.67 12.85
CA PRO A 366 -24.43 11.18 11.54
C PRO A 366 -23.02 11.81 11.57
N VAL A 367 -22.74 12.63 12.59
CA VAL A 367 -21.45 13.28 12.78
C VAL A 367 -20.33 12.24 12.90
N LYS A 368 -20.52 11.21 13.74
CA LYS A 368 -19.54 10.13 13.91
C LYS A 368 -19.29 9.39 12.59
N LEU A 369 -20.33 9.11 11.83
CA LEU A 369 -20.19 8.42 10.54
C LEU A 369 -19.38 9.26 9.55
N ILE A 370 -19.67 10.55 9.45
CA ILE A 370 -18.96 11.45 8.54
C ILE A 370 -17.49 11.65 8.96
N GLU A 371 -17.24 11.86 10.25
CA GLU A 371 -15.87 11.98 10.74
C GLU A 371 -15.04 10.71 10.46
N TRP A 372 -15.61 9.55 10.77
CA TRP A 372 -14.96 8.27 10.46
C TRP A 372 -14.74 8.07 8.95
N HIS A 373 -15.72 8.38 8.09
CA HIS A 373 -15.54 8.29 6.64
C HIS A 373 -14.41 9.21 6.16
N ARG A 374 -14.24 10.38 6.75
CA ARG A 374 -13.19 11.34 6.37
C ARG A 374 -11.78 10.94 6.82
N GLU A 375 -11.64 10.05 7.81
CA GLU A 375 -10.34 9.51 8.21
C GLU A 375 -9.63 8.77 7.06
N LYS A 376 -10.39 8.33 6.02
CA LYS A 376 -9.82 7.73 4.79
C LYS A 376 -8.73 8.61 4.17
N ALA A 377 -8.88 9.92 4.20
CA ALA A 377 -7.87 10.85 3.67
C ALA A 377 -6.52 10.76 4.41
N GLY A 378 -6.53 10.43 5.71
CA GLY A 378 -5.30 10.27 6.49
C GLY A 378 -4.61 8.92 6.33
N THR A 379 -5.26 7.92 5.75
CA THR A 379 -4.76 6.55 5.58
C THR A 379 -4.35 6.28 4.14
N ILE A 380 -5.29 6.10 3.24
CA ILE A 380 -4.98 5.68 1.86
C ILE A 380 -4.27 6.77 1.05
N GLU A 381 -4.62 8.05 1.24
CA GLU A 381 -3.89 9.15 0.59
C GLU A 381 -2.45 9.22 1.09
N GLY A 382 -2.22 8.96 2.38
CA GLY A 382 -0.89 8.84 2.97
C GLY A 382 -0.09 7.68 2.38
N ALA A 383 -0.73 6.52 2.14
CA ALA A 383 -0.10 5.38 1.49
C ALA A 383 0.26 5.68 0.03
N HIS A 384 -0.64 6.32 -0.73
CA HIS A 384 -0.36 6.78 -2.09
C HIS A 384 0.83 7.74 -2.14
N ASP A 385 0.88 8.71 -1.24
CA ASP A 385 1.96 9.68 -1.17
C ASP A 385 3.31 9.02 -0.84
N VAL A 386 3.35 8.11 0.12
CA VAL A 386 4.57 7.36 0.46
C VAL A 386 5.03 6.49 -0.70
N LEU A 387 4.14 5.76 -1.34
CA LEU A 387 4.49 4.91 -2.48
C LEU A 387 5.06 5.74 -3.63
N LYS A 388 4.44 6.87 -3.98
CA LYS A 388 4.89 7.74 -5.08
C LYS A 388 6.21 8.45 -4.77
N ASN A 389 6.31 9.05 -3.60
CA ASN A 389 7.35 10.02 -3.29
C ASN A 389 8.50 9.47 -2.47
N GLU A 390 8.34 8.27 -1.87
CA GLU A 390 9.38 7.68 -1.01
C GLU A 390 9.75 6.23 -1.37
N LEU A 391 8.90 5.54 -2.15
CA LEU A 391 9.14 4.15 -2.60
C LEU A 391 9.13 4.01 -4.13
N ALA A 392 9.50 5.08 -4.82
CA ALA A 392 9.82 5.12 -6.24
C ALA A 392 8.69 4.78 -7.23
N THR A 393 7.41 4.69 -6.79
CA THR A 393 6.34 4.40 -7.75
C THR A 393 5.87 5.62 -8.55
N GLY A 394 6.30 6.82 -8.18
CA GLY A 394 6.01 8.05 -8.94
C GLY A 394 6.69 8.09 -10.31
N VAL A 395 7.72 7.28 -10.52
CA VAL A 395 8.41 7.14 -11.81
C VAL A 395 8.50 5.67 -12.19
N LEU A 396 7.73 5.25 -13.18
CA LEU A 396 7.67 3.86 -13.59
C LEU A 396 8.88 3.50 -14.49
N PRO A 397 9.51 2.31 -14.29
CA PRO A 397 10.81 2.01 -14.89
C PRO A 397 10.75 1.54 -16.35
N SER A 398 9.58 1.08 -16.85
CA SER A 398 9.50 0.37 -18.13
C SER A 398 8.40 0.93 -19.04
N LYS A 399 8.52 0.64 -20.35
CA LYS A 399 7.42 0.78 -21.31
C LYS A 399 6.38 -0.35 -21.20
N TYR A 400 6.73 -1.45 -20.59
CA TYR A 400 5.92 -2.64 -20.49
C TYR A 400 4.98 -2.57 -19.28
N PHE A 401 3.69 -2.75 -19.53
CA PHE A 401 2.63 -2.68 -18.52
C PHE A 401 2.91 -3.62 -17.33
N GLY A 402 3.17 -4.91 -17.57
CA GLY A 402 3.41 -5.89 -16.51
C GLY A 402 4.67 -5.60 -15.69
N ALA A 403 5.72 -5.02 -16.30
CA ALA A 403 6.92 -4.61 -15.57
C ALA A 403 6.63 -3.45 -14.60
N ASN A 404 5.76 -2.50 -15.00
CA ASN A 404 5.33 -1.40 -14.16
C ASN A 404 4.39 -1.89 -13.03
N ALA A 405 3.52 -2.87 -13.33
CA ALA A 405 2.69 -3.53 -12.32
C ALA A 405 3.54 -4.24 -11.25
N ALA A 406 4.58 -4.97 -11.67
CA ALA A 406 5.51 -5.61 -10.75
C ALA A 406 6.30 -4.59 -9.92
N TRP A 407 6.72 -3.48 -10.50
CA TRP A 407 7.41 -2.39 -9.80
C TRP A 407 6.53 -1.82 -8.68
N LEU A 408 5.25 -1.51 -8.98
CA LEU A 408 4.29 -1.05 -7.99
C LEU A 408 4.13 -2.08 -6.86
N ARG A 409 3.91 -3.35 -7.19
CA ARG A 409 3.68 -4.42 -6.19
C ARG A 409 4.91 -4.69 -5.32
N LEU A 410 6.11 -4.59 -5.86
CA LEU A 410 7.35 -4.67 -5.08
C LEU A 410 7.49 -3.49 -4.11
N ALA A 411 7.08 -2.29 -4.52
CA ALA A 411 7.02 -1.14 -3.62
C ALA A 411 5.94 -1.31 -2.53
N VAL A 412 4.78 -1.90 -2.86
CA VAL A 412 3.74 -2.28 -1.88
C VAL A 412 4.28 -3.29 -0.86
N ILE A 413 4.98 -4.33 -1.31
CA ILE A 413 5.64 -5.29 -0.40
C ILE A 413 6.64 -4.57 0.49
N SER A 414 7.45 -3.66 -0.06
CA SER A 414 8.42 -2.86 0.70
C SER A 414 7.74 -1.97 1.74
N TYR A 415 6.63 -1.33 1.38
CA TYR A 415 5.80 -0.55 2.30
C TYR A 415 5.34 -1.40 3.50
N ASN A 416 4.82 -2.60 3.23
CA ASN A 416 4.32 -3.51 4.25
C ASN A 416 5.45 -4.10 5.11
N VAL A 417 6.62 -4.38 4.54
CA VAL A 417 7.82 -4.79 5.31
C VAL A 417 8.26 -3.68 6.26
N LEU A 418 8.31 -2.42 5.80
CA LEU A 418 8.64 -1.29 6.65
C LEU A 418 7.60 -1.07 7.76
N THR A 419 6.31 -1.28 7.45
CA THR A 419 5.25 -1.21 8.46
C THR A 419 5.37 -2.36 9.47
N ALA A 420 5.68 -3.57 9.03
CA ALA A 420 5.96 -4.69 9.94
C ALA A 420 7.16 -4.38 10.85
N LEU A 421 8.24 -3.83 10.31
CA LEU A 421 9.39 -3.38 11.11
C LEU A 421 8.96 -2.36 12.18
N LYS A 422 8.21 -1.33 11.80
CA LYS A 422 7.69 -0.32 12.74
C LYS A 422 6.90 -0.95 13.88
N ARG A 423 5.99 -1.89 13.57
CA ARG A 423 5.08 -2.49 14.56
C ARG A 423 5.72 -3.54 15.46
N LEU A 424 6.69 -4.27 14.94
CA LEU A 424 7.27 -5.42 15.64
C LEU A 424 8.56 -5.10 16.40
N ALA A 425 9.26 -4.03 16.00
CA ALA A 425 10.60 -3.78 16.54
C ALA A 425 10.86 -2.35 16.97
N LEU A 426 10.11 -1.37 16.44
CA LEU A 426 10.40 0.04 16.73
C LEU A 426 9.49 0.57 17.84
N PRO A 427 9.94 1.60 18.58
CA PRO A 427 9.12 2.23 19.60
C PRO A 427 7.88 2.94 19.02
N ALA A 428 6.87 3.15 19.87
CA ALA A 428 5.55 3.62 19.47
C ALA A 428 5.55 4.99 18.75
N ASP A 429 6.47 5.86 19.07
CA ASP A 429 6.64 7.18 18.41
C ASP A 429 7.09 7.08 16.95
N LEU A 430 7.67 5.92 16.56
CA LEU A 430 8.05 5.64 15.17
C LEU A 430 6.97 4.88 14.36
N LEU A 431 5.85 4.49 14.95
CA LEU A 431 4.79 3.78 14.24
C LEU A 431 4.27 4.56 13.01
N ARG A 432 4.22 5.89 13.10
CA ARG A 432 3.82 6.78 12.01
C ARG A 432 4.99 7.34 11.21
N ALA A 433 6.21 6.86 11.47
CA ALA A 433 7.38 7.33 10.75
C ALA A 433 7.31 6.92 9.28
N ARG A 434 7.55 7.87 8.40
CA ARG A 434 7.64 7.65 6.94
C ARG A 434 8.99 7.00 6.59
N PRO A 435 9.12 6.32 5.46
CA PRO A 435 10.38 5.68 5.03
C PRO A 435 11.57 6.63 5.05
N LYS A 436 11.41 7.87 4.61
CA LYS A 436 12.46 8.92 4.68
C LYS A 436 12.94 9.17 6.12
N ARG A 437 12.04 9.14 7.09
CA ARG A 437 12.40 9.30 8.51
C ARG A 437 13.14 8.08 9.05
N LEU A 438 12.71 6.86 8.64
CA LEU A 438 13.40 5.62 9.02
C LEU A 438 14.81 5.56 8.43
N ARG A 439 14.99 6.00 7.17
CA ARG A 439 16.33 6.11 6.56
C ARG A 439 17.24 6.99 7.39
N PHE A 440 16.77 8.19 7.75
CA PHE A 440 17.56 9.15 8.51
C PHE A 440 17.94 8.63 9.91
N LEU A 441 16.99 7.99 10.62
CA LEU A 441 17.18 7.57 12.01
C LEU A 441 17.87 6.21 12.15
N ILE A 442 17.68 5.29 11.17
CA ILE A 442 18.06 3.89 11.32
C ILE A 442 18.96 3.43 10.19
N PHE A 443 18.49 3.51 8.93
CA PHE A 443 19.16 2.82 7.82
C PHE A 443 20.46 3.48 7.40
N TYR A 444 20.62 4.78 7.59
CA TYR A 444 21.87 5.51 7.29
C TYR A 444 22.88 5.49 8.45
N THR A 445 22.62 4.68 9.48
CA THR A 445 23.59 4.52 10.56
C THR A 445 24.83 3.82 10.07
N ALA A 446 25.96 4.50 10.18
CA ALA A 446 27.25 3.95 9.77
C ALA A 446 27.65 2.75 10.63
N GLY A 447 28.08 1.68 9.97
CA GLY A 447 28.56 0.47 10.61
C GLY A 447 29.86 -0.03 10.00
N ARG A 448 30.62 -0.82 10.75
CA ARG A 448 31.82 -1.51 10.27
C ARG A 448 31.70 -3.00 10.49
N LEU A 449 31.83 -3.79 9.44
CA LEU A 449 31.97 -5.24 9.54
C LEU A 449 33.38 -5.60 9.99
N VAL A 450 33.48 -6.50 10.95
CA VAL A 450 34.74 -7.00 11.51
C VAL A 450 34.66 -8.51 11.63
N HIS A 451 35.63 -9.22 11.08
CA HIS A 451 35.81 -10.65 11.25
C HIS A 451 36.72 -10.92 12.43
N HIS A 452 36.22 -11.66 13.42
CA HIS A 452 37.01 -12.08 14.58
C HIS A 452 36.56 -13.47 15.04
N ALA A 453 37.51 -14.37 15.27
CA ALA A 453 37.27 -15.73 15.76
C ALA A 453 36.16 -16.48 14.97
N ARG A 454 36.19 -16.42 13.63
CA ARG A 454 35.19 -17.02 12.72
C ARG A 454 33.77 -16.47 12.87
N GLN A 455 33.63 -15.29 13.47
CA GLN A 455 32.36 -14.59 13.61
C GLN A 455 32.42 -13.27 12.86
N MET A 456 31.36 -12.97 12.12
CA MET A 456 31.13 -11.64 11.56
C MET A 456 30.43 -10.79 12.61
N ARG A 457 30.94 -9.59 12.86
CA ARG A 457 30.40 -8.65 13.83
C ARG A 457 30.18 -7.30 13.16
N LEU A 458 28.96 -6.78 13.22
CA LEU A 458 28.67 -5.42 12.85
C LEU A 458 28.92 -4.50 14.06
N ARG A 459 29.83 -3.55 13.92
CA ARG A 459 30.09 -2.52 14.93
C ARG A 459 29.39 -1.23 14.53
N LEU A 460 28.50 -0.74 15.35
CA LEU A 460 27.85 0.55 15.19
C LEU A 460 28.48 1.58 16.14
N ALA A 461 28.24 2.88 15.85
CA ALA A 461 28.61 3.96 16.77
C ALA A 461 27.86 3.82 18.10
N LYS A 462 28.41 4.35 19.20
CA LYS A 462 27.80 4.25 20.54
C LYS A 462 26.41 4.90 20.59
N GLU A 463 26.24 5.98 19.85
CA GLU A 463 24.97 6.71 19.74
C GLU A 463 23.84 5.88 19.09
N ALA A 464 24.18 4.75 18.47
CA ALA A 464 23.24 3.81 17.87
C ALA A 464 22.76 2.69 18.82
N GLU A 465 23.03 2.75 20.13
CA GLU A 465 22.60 1.73 21.10
C GLU A 465 21.09 1.45 21.04
N GLY A 466 20.27 2.48 20.86
CA GLY A 466 18.82 2.32 20.68
C GLY A 466 18.46 1.41 19.48
N ILE A 467 19.17 1.57 18.37
CA ILE A 467 18.97 0.73 17.16
C ILE A 467 19.31 -0.73 17.46
N VAL A 468 20.36 -0.98 18.21
CA VAL A 468 20.77 -2.32 18.63
C VAL A 468 19.66 -3.02 19.41
N LEU A 469 19.09 -2.34 20.40
CA LEU A 469 18.00 -2.86 21.22
C LEU A 469 16.76 -3.18 20.37
N TRP A 470 16.42 -2.34 19.40
CA TRP A 470 15.28 -2.56 18.49
C TRP A 470 15.53 -3.78 17.58
N LEU A 471 16.73 -3.91 17.02
CA LEU A 471 17.08 -5.06 16.19
C LEU A 471 17.15 -6.36 17.00
N GLU A 472 17.55 -6.29 18.26
CA GLU A 472 17.53 -7.46 19.16
C GLU A 472 16.09 -7.91 19.44
N ALA A 473 15.13 -7.00 19.59
CA ALA A 473 13.72 -7.35 19.74
C ALA A 473 13.21 -8.23 18.58
N LEU A 474 13.67 -8.00 17.35
CA LEU A 474 13.34 -8.86 16.19
C LEU A 474 13.86 -10.31 16.33
N ARG A 475 14.94 -10.56 17.09
CA ARG A 475 15.50 -11.90 17.29
C ARG A 475 14.67 -12.77 18.20
N PHE A 476 13.92 -12.14 19.11
CA PHE A 476 13.07 -12.85 20.09
C PHE A 476 11.65 -13.09 19.57
N LEU A 477 11.33 -12.63 18.35
CA LEU A 477 10.05 -12.97 17.74
C LEU A 477 10.05 -14.49 17.47
N PRO A 478 9.10 -15.26 18.03
CA PRO A 478 9.06 -16.71 17.85
C PRO A 478 8.92 -17.03 16.36
N LEU A 479 9.82 -17.87 15.85
CA LEU A 479 9.65 -18.48 14.55
C LEU A 479 8.57 -19.55 14.74
N GLN A 480 7.38 -19.31 14.18
CA GLN A 480 6.45 -20.42 14.00
C GLN A 480 7.05 -21.34 12.94
N THR A 481 7.43 -22.53 13.39
CA THR A 481 7.90 -23.65 12.55
C THR A 481 6.74 -24.23 11.76
#